data_d4a8542b08550580c6e98119382b93e7
#
_entry.id   d4a8542b08550580c6e98119382b93e7
#
_cell.length_a   1.000
_cell.length_b   1.000
_cell.length_c   1.000
_cell.angle_alpha   90.00
_cell.angle_beta   90.00
_cell.angle_gamma   90.00
#
_symmetry.space_group_name_H-M   'P 1'
#
loop_
_entity.id
_entity.type
_entity.pdbx_description
1 polymer ?
#
loop_
_entity_poly.entity_id
_entity_poly.type
_entity_poly.pdbx_seq_one_letter_code
_entity_poly.pdbx_strand_id
1 'polypeptide(L)'
;MSEIIPPKDLAALQLNLIRSHACGIGESMSIQDTRAMMCVRANSLVKGHSGVRRVIIEQIVTFLNEDIIPVIPRIGSLGASGDLAPLSHMALALVGEGEVWGPDGPQSTSMMLREKGLIGIDLSAKEGLSLINGTSQMCSFMVNADIMLENLLTIADLIACVSMDARECSIKPMDERVHFVRPHAGQTLVAKRITGIMKDSKILESHANCKRVQDPYSFRCIPQVHGAVLEAHMKLSSTIGIEINSATDNPLIFPNPSNSGQNEVISQGNFHGEILALCADNMSHAIFELASISERRIDQMVDPARSDLPAFLAKNSGLESGMMIVHYVAAAALAEMHGRAMARSAFSTPTSGGQEDHVSMGATACWNLVEACNHLSQVLACELLIACEALE
;
A
#
# COMPACT_ATOMS: atom_id res chain seq x y z
N MET A 1 -17.98 -28.11 1.84
CA MET A 1 -18.43 -29.17 2.80
C MET A 1 -19.93 -29.33 2.64
N SER A 2 -20.40 -30.53 2.47
CA SER A 2 -21.81 -30.86 2.20
C SER A 2 -22.55 -31.40 3.45
N GLU A 3 -21.94 -31.26 4.63
CA GLU A 3 -22.53 -31.78 5.87
C GLU A 3 -23.41 -30.72 6.55
N ILE A 4 -24.56 -31.13 7.00
CA ILE A 4 -25.48 -30.31 7.81
C ILE A 4 -25.04 -30.37 9.27
N ILE A 5 -24.64 -29.23 9.83
CA ILE A 5 -24.19 -29.11 11.24
C ILE A 5 -25.41 -28.87 12.14
N PRO A 6 -25.61 -29.67 13.19
CA PRO A 6 -26.69 -29.44 14.14
C PRO A 6 -26.58 -28.08 14.85
N PRO A 7 -27.69 -27.40 15.18
CA PRO A 7 -27.65 -26.09 15.83
C PRO A 7 -26.84 -26.03 17.13
N LYS A 8 -26.81 -27.11 17.91
CA LYS A 8 -26.04 -27.23 19.17
C LYS A 8 -24.53 -27.18 18.98
N ASP A 9 -24.03 -27.52 17.78
CA ASP A 9 -22.61 -27.59 17.49
C ASP A 9 -22.08 -26.35 16.74
N LEU A 10 -22.96 -25.38 16.42
CA LEU A 10 -22.59 -24.19 15.60
C LEU A 10 -21.59 -23.28 16.30
N ALA A 11 -21.67 -23.09 17.61
CA ALA A 11 -20.70 -22.28 18.35
C ALA A 11 -19.31 -22.93 18.38
N ALA A 12 -19.25 -24.26 18.62
CA ALA A 12 -18.01 -25.02 18.55
C ALA A 12 -17.40 -24.98 17.15
N LEU A 13 -18.23 -25.06 16.10
CA LEU A 13 -17.78 -24.93 14.71
C LEU A 13 -17.10 -23.58 14.47
N GLN A 14 -17.67 -22.45 14.93
CA GLN A 14 -17.08 -21.12 14.74
C GLN A 14 -15.70 -21.00 15.40
N LEU A 15 -15.55 -21.49 16.62
CA LEU A 15 -14.28 -21.46 17.34
C LEU A 15 -13.23 -22.39 16.69
N ASN A 16 -13.62 -23.59 16.28
CA ASN A 16 -12.74 -24.53 15.57
C ASN A 16 -12.29 -23.97 14.22
N LEU A 17 -13.17 -23.24 13.52
CA LEU A 17 -12.84 -22.57 12.28
C LEU A 17 -11.71 -21.55 12.48
N ILE A 18 -11.85 -20.66 13.46
CA ILE A 18 -10.84 -19.64 13.77
C ILE A 18 -9.51 -20.29 14.16
N ARG A 19 -9.54 -21.28 15.07
CA ARG A 19 -8.33 -21.98 15.52
C ARG A 19 -7.59 -22.70 14.39
N SER A 20 -8.33 -23.33 13.50
CA SER A 20 -7.73 -24.07 12.36
C SER A 20 -7.16 -23.16 11.27
N HIS A 21 -7.63 -21.91 11.18
CA HIS A 21 -7.20 -20.95 10.15
C HIS A 21 -6.12 -19.99 10.65
N ALA A 22 -5.88 -19.88 11.96
CA ALA A 22 -4.82 -19.06 12.53
C ALA A 22 -3.45 -19.75 12.41
N CYS A 23 -3.00 -19.96 11.20
CA CYS A 23 -1.77 -20.67 10.84
C CYS A 23 -0.81 -19.81 9.99
N GLY A 24 -0.89 -18.47 10.10
CA GLY A 24 0.01 -17.55 9.43
C GLY A 24 1.47 -17.73 9.86
N ILE A 25 2.42 -17.34 9.00
CA ILE A 25 3.86 -17.46 9.22
C ILE A 25 4.61 -16.18 8.84
N GLY A 26 5.89 -16.17 9.16
CA GLY A 26 6.81 -15.05 8.84
C GLY A 26 6.76 -13.92 9.86
N GLU A 27 7.28 -12.78 9.48
CA GLU A 27 7.28 -11.58 10.31
C GLU A 27 5.86 -11.11 10.61
N SER A 28 5.67 -10.52 11.77
CA SER A 28 4.38 -9.95 12.15
C SER A 28 4.11 -8.65 11.38
N MET A 29 2.85 -8.41 11.08
CA MET A 29 2.39 -7.10 10.60
C MET A 29 2.75 -6.01 11.59
N SER A 30 2.98 -4.80 11.10
CA SER A 30 3.17 -3.64 11.98
C SER A 30 1.92 -3.39 12.83
N ILE A 31 2.10 -2.74 13.97
CA ILE A 31 0.98 -2.31 14.82
C ILE A 31 0.01 -1.43 14.01
N GLN A 32 0.54 -0.54 13.17
CA GLN A 32 -0.27 0.35 12.32
C GLN A 32 -1.10 -0.43 11.30
N ASP A 33 -0.50 -1.38 10.58
CA ASP A 33 -1.22 -2.21 9.61
C ASP A 33 -2.28 -3.06 10.30
N THR A 34 -1.97 -3.63 11.47
CA THR A 34 -2.93 -4.41 12.25
C THR A 34 -4.11 -3.55 12.72
N ARG A 35 -3.86 -2.34 13.23
CA ARG A 35 -4.91 -1.38 13.60
C ARG A 35 -5.78 -1.01 12.39
N ALA A 36 -5.16 -0.72 11.25
CA ALA A 36 -5.88 -0.41 10.01
C ALA A 36 -6.76 -1.61 9.58
N MET A 37 -6.23 -2.84 9.62
CA MET A 37 -6.98 -4.05 9.31
C MET A 37 -8.19 -4.21 10.23
N MET A 38 -8.04 -4.00 11.54
CA MET A 38 -9.13 -4.04 12.52
C MET A 38 -10.20 -2.98 12.24
N CYS A 39 -9.79 -1.74 11.92
CA CYS A 39 -10.71 -0.66 11.54
C CYS A 39 -11.51 -1.01 10.29
N VAL A 40 -10.84 -1.51 9.24
CA VAL A 40 -11.50 -1.92 7.99
C VAL A 40 -12.48 -3.06 8.26
N ARG A 41 -12.09 -4.06 9.09
CA ARG A 41 -12.99 -5.16 9.45
C ARG A 41 -14.22 -4.66 10.18
N ALA A 42 -14.06 -3.82 11.21
CA ALA A 42 -15.17 -3.22 11.93
C ALA A 42 -16.11 -2.45 10.98
N ASN A 43 -15.56 -1.64 10.06
CA ASN A 43 -16.35 -0.87 9.11
C ASN A 43 -17.14 -1.77 8.14
N SER A 44 -16.54 -2.86 7.67
CA SER A 44 -17.24 -3.85 6.82
C SER A 44 -18.41 -4.51 7.58
N LEU A 45 -18.20 -4.88 8.85
CA LEU A 45 -19.24 -5.52 9.68
C LEU A 45 -20.39 -4.57 10.04
N VAL A 46 -20.11 -3.27 10.26
CA VAL A 46 -21.11 -2.22 10.53
C VAL A 46 -22.11 -2.05 9.37
N LYS A 47 -21.75 -2.43 8.14
CA LYS A 47 -22.69 -2.40 7.00
C LYS A 47 -23.94 -3.27 7.21
N GLY A 48 -23.90 -4.19 8.20
CA GLY A 48 -25.06 -4.98 8.62
C GLY A 48 -25.39 -6.18 7.72
N HIS A 49 -24.54 -6.53 6.77
CA HIS A 49 -24.74 -7.65 5.85
C HIS A 49 -24.04 -8.95 6.27
N SER A 50 -23.21 -8.93 7.30
CA SER A 50 -22.44 -10.10 7.74
C SER A 50 -23.16 -10.98 8.76
N GLY A 51 -24.27 -10.51 9.35
CA GLY A 51 -25.05 -11.27 10.34
C GLY A 51 -24.33 -11.47 11.68
N VAL A 52 -23.51 -10.50 12.10
CA VAL A 52 -22.85 -10.50 13.41
C VAL A 52 -23.64 -9.69 14.42
N ARG A 53 -23.56 -10.08 15.69
CA ARG A 53 -24.10 -9.29 16.80
C ARG A 53 -23.27 -8.03 17.01
N ARG A 54 -23.90 -6.98 17.52
CA ARG A 54 -23.25 -5.70 17.81
C ARG A 54 -22.04 -5.84 18.73
N VAL A 55 -22.07 -6.76 19.69
CA VAL A 55 -20.97 -7.02 20.63
C VAL A 55 -19.65 -7.40 19.93
N ILE A 56 -19.71 -8.05 18.76
CA ILE A 56 -18.52 -8.37 17.95
C ILE A 56 -17.80 -7.11 17.49
N ILE A 57 -18.57 -6.14 16.99
CA ILE A 57 -18.02 -4.86 16.51
C ILE A 57 -17.51 -4.03 17.71
N GLU A 58 -18.27 -4.00 18.80
CA GLU A 58 -17.88 -3.31 20.03
C GLU A 58 -16.58 -3.88 20.61
N GLN A 59 -16.36 -5.19 20.53
CA GLN A 59 -15.10 -5.79 20.98
C GLN A 59 -13.92 -5.33 20.13
N ILE A 60 -14.07 -5.28 18.79
CA ILE A 60 -13.00 -4.75 17.91
C ILE A 60 -12.70 -3.29 18.27
N VAL A 61 -13.71 -2.47 18.46
CA VAL A 61 -13.56 -1.06 18.84
C VAL A 61 -12.92 -0.93 20.23
N THR A 62 -13.29 -1.77 21.18
CA THR A 62 -12.68 -1.80 22.52
C THR A 62 -11.19 -2.13 22.41
N PHE A 63 -10.82 -3.14 21.64
CA PHE A 63 -9.42 -3.50 21.43
C PHE A 63 -8.61 -2.34 20.82
N LEU A 64 -9.18 -1.64 19.84
CA LEU A 64 -8.54 -0.46 19.22
C LEU A 64 -8.34 0.69 20.22
N ASN A 65 -9.33 0.95 21.09
CA ASN A 65 -9.30 2.03 22.08
C ASN A 65 -8.38 1.73 23.27
N GLU A 66 -8.26 0.45 23.61
CA GLU A 66 -7.44 -0.04 24.72
C GLU A 66 -6.02 -0.43 24.30
N ASP A 67 -5.66 -0.19 23.05
CA ASP A 67 -4.37 -0.59 22.44
C ASP A 67 -4.07 -2.10 22.61
N ILE A 68 -5.11 -2.94 22.53
CA ILE A 68 -4.97 -4.39 22.49
C ILE A 68 -4.81 -4.82 21.03
N ILE A 69 -3.58 -4.91 20.59
CA ILE A 69 -3.28 -5.16 19.17
C ILE A 69 -2.82 -6.58 18.96
N PRO A 70 -3.56 -7.41 18.20
CA PRO A 70 -3.17 -8.79 17.92
C PRO A 70 -1.83 -8.91 17.21
N VAL A 71 -1.05 -9.93 17.55
CA VAL A 71 0.15 -10.32 16.81
C VAL A 71 -0.27 -11.17 15.62
N ILE A 72 -0.09 -10.63 14.41
CA ILE A 72 -0.58 -11.25 13.18
C ILE A 72 0.58 -11.50 12.24
N PRO A 73 0.93 -12.77 11.97
CA PRO A 73 1.90 -13.10 10.94
C PRO A 73 1.44 -12.63 9.56
N ARG A 74 2.35 -12.06 8.78
CA ARG A 74 2.05 -11.41 7.50
C ARG A 74 1.65 -12.36 6.39
N ILE A 75 2.22 -13.58 6.38
CA ILE A 75 2.04 -14.56 5.30
C ILE A 75 0.97 -15.57 5.72
N GLY A 76 -0.08 -15.71 4.89
CA GLY A 76 -1.16 -16.69 5.12
C GLY A 76 -2.41 -16.43 4.31
N SER A 77 -2.48 -15.29 3.59
CA SER A 77 -3.60 -14.96 2.71
C SER A 77 -3.22 -15.11 1.24
N LEU A 78 -4.12 -15.71 0.47
CA LEU A 78 -4.07 -15.77 -1.00
C LEU A 78 -5.00 -14.72 -1.64
N GLY A 79 -5.79 -14.01 -0.84
CA GLY A 79 -6.84 -13.11 -1.34
C GLY A 79 -7.96 -13.83 -2.09
N ALA A 80 -8.17 -15.12 -1.82
CA ALA A 80 -9.21 -15.96 -2.43
C ALA A 80 -10.54 -15.79 -1.70
N SER A 81 -10.69 -16.39 -0.51
CA SER A 81 -11.81 -16.12 0.41
C SER A 81 -11.55 -14.89 1.29
N GLY A 82 -10.80 -13.93 0.78
CA GLY A 82 -10.23 -12.85 1.55
C GLY A 82 -9.03 -13.28 2.40
N ASP A 83 -8.80 -12.58 3.50
CA ASP A 83 -7.60 -12.68 4.34
C ASP A 83 -7.79 -13.66 5.50
N LEU A 84 -8.15 -14.92 5.22
CA LEU A 84 -8.59 -15.91 6.22
C LEU A 84 -7.61 -16.06 7.40
N ALA A 85 -6.34 -16.40 7.14
CA ALA A 85 -5.39 -16.66 8.20
C ALA A 85 -5.05 -15.39 9.03
N PRO A 86 -4.73 -14.24 8.45
CA PRO A 86 -4.50 -13.00 9.22
C PRO A 86 -5.70 -12.59 10.07
N LEU A 87 -6.90 -12.63 9.51
CA LEU A 87 -8.12 -12.30 10.23
C LEU A 87 -8.45 -13.34 11.32
N SER A 88 -8.02 -14.59 11.14
CA SER A 88 -8.17 -15.61 12.18
C SER A 88 -7.28 -15.36 13.40
N HIS A 89 -6.07 -14.82 13.23
CA HIS A 89 -5.25 -14.37 14.36
C HIS A 89 -5.92 -13.21 15.11
N MET A 90 -6.52 -12.25 14.38
CA MET A 90 -7.32 -11.20 15.01
C MET A 90 -8.51 -11.78 15.77
N ALA A 91 -9.25 -12.70 15.18
CA ALA A 91 -10.42 -13.31 15.77
C ALA A 91 -10.07 -14.15 17.01
N LEU A 92 -8.93 -14.84 17.04
CA LEU A 92 -8.42 -15.51 18.24
C LEU A 92 -8.26 -14.53 19.41
N ALA A 93 -7.65 -13.38 19.16
CA ALA A 93 -7.51 -12.38 20.21
C ALA A 93 -8.86 -11.89 20.73
N LEU A 94 -9.86 -11.68 19.87
CA LEU A 94 -11.20 -11.25 20.28
C LEU A 94 -11.90 -12.27 21.19
N VAL A 95 -11.65 -13.56 21.03
CA VAL A 95 -12.18 -14.62 21.92
C VAL A 95 -11.29 -14.89 23.14
N GLY A 96 -10.18 -14.17 23.31
CA GLY A 96 -9.27 -14.28 24.46
C GLY A 96 -8.15 -15.29 24.30
N GLU A 97 -7.92 -15.78 23.07
CA GLU A 97 -6.83 -16.71 22.72
C GLU A 97 -5.73 -15.99 21.89
N GLY A 98 -4.64 -16.72 21.58
CA GLY A 98 -3.54 -16.16 20.79
C GLY A 98 -2.73 -15.10 21.53
N GLU A 99 -2.07 -14.22 20.77
CA GLU A 99 -1.12 -13.24 21.28
C GLU A 99 -1.46 -11.82 20.86
N VAL A 100 -1.11 -10.85 21.72
CA VAL A 100 -1.21 -9.41 21.48
C VAL A 100 0.12 -8.74 21.80
N TRP A 101 0.37 -7.57 21.23
CA TRP A 101 1.53 -6.77 21.56
C TRP A 101 1.44 -6.22 22.97
N GLY A 102 2.48 -6.49 23.79
CA GLY A 102 2.70 -5.91 25.11
C GLY A 102 3.91 -4.99 25.09
N PRO A 103 4.26 -4.37 26.26
CA PRO A 103 5.40 -3.45 26.36
C PRO A 103 6.75 -4.07 25.96
N ASP A 104 6.94 -5.34 26.31
CA ASP A 104 8.20 -6.07 26.09
C ASP A 104 8.14 -7.04 24.88
N GLY A 105 7.08 -6.99 24.09
CA GLY A 105 6.86 -7.88 22.95
C GLY A 105 5.54 -8.65 23.03
N PRO A 106 5.37 -9.74 22.24
CA PRO A 106 4.17 -10.55 22.26
C PRO A 106 3.87 -11.16 23.64
N GLN A 107 2.59 -11.12 24.05
CA GLN A 107 2.10 -11.74 25.26
C GLN A 107 0.74 -12.37 25.05
N SER A 108 0.33 -13.28 25.97
CA SER A 108 -0.97 -13.95 25.89
C SER A 108 -2.12 -12.96 25.95
N THR A 109 -3.05 -13.05 25.01
CA THR A 109 -4.28 -12.25 25.01
C THR A 109 -5.07 -12.41 26.32
N SER A 110 -5.17 -13.64 26.86
CA SER A 110 -5.89 -13.89 28.11
C SER A 110 -5.28 -13.18 29.31
N MET A 111 -3.96 -12.95 29.34
CA MET A 111 -3.29 -12.15 30.38
C MET A 111 -3.65 -10.68 30.22
N MET A 112 -3.48 -10.13 29.02
CA MET A 112 -3.80 -8.74 28.71
C MET A 112 -5.26 -8.39 29.05
N LEU A 113 -6.20 -9.24 28.65
CA LEU A 113 -7.62 -9.04 28.97
C LEU A 113 -7.88 -9.02 30.48
N ARG A 114 -7.26 -9.94 31.23
CA ARG A 114 -7.36 -9.98 32.69
C ARG A 114 -6.82 -8.71 33.35
N GLU A 115 -5.67 -8.24 32.90
CA GLU A 115 -5.05 -7.00 33.42
C GLU A 115 -5.91 -5.77 33.17
N LYS A 116 -6.61 -5.73 32.04
CA LYS A 116 -7.53 -4.63 31.69
C LYS A 116 -8.97 -4.82 32.19
N GLY A 117 -9.26 -5.91 32.89
CA GLY A 117 -10.63 -6.21 33.39
C GLY A 117 -11.62 -6.51 32.25
N LEU A 118 -11.15 -6.98 31.14
CA LEU A 118 -11.93 -7.36 29.95
C LEU A 118 -12.05 -8.88 29.82
N ILE A 119 -13.00 -9.30 29.01
CA ILE A 119 -13.25 -10.72 28.71
C ILE A 119 -13.30 -10.94 27.20
N GLY A 120 -12.90 -12.14 26.75
CA GLY A 120 -13.12 -12.55 25.37
C GLY A 120 -14.60 -12.77 25.07
N ILE A 121 -14.95 -12.68 23.78
CA ILE A 121 -16.33 -12.91 23.34
C ILE A 121 -16.60 -14.38 23.03
N ASP A 122 -17.81 -14.85 23.34
CA ASP A 122 -18.33 -16.11 22.83
C ASP A 122 -18.96 -15.89 21.44
N LEU A 123 -18.64 -16.79 20.51
CA LEU A 123 -19.13 -16.70 19.12
C LEU A 123 -20.46 -17.43 18.94
N SER A 124 -21.37 -16.82 18.25
CA SER A 124 -22.61 -17.40 17.73
C SER A 124 -22.45 -17.90 16.29
N ALA A 125 -23.48 -18.58 15.77
CA ALA A 125 -23.50 -19.05 14.39
C ALA A 125 -23.12 -17.96 13.37
N LYS A 126 -22.28 -18.28 12.41
CA LYS A 126 -21.73 -17.43 11.35
C LYS A 126 -20.65 -16.43 11.83
N GLU A 127 -20.59 -16.02 13.08
CA GLU A 127 -19.70 -14.93 13.54
C GLU A 127 -18.22 -15.24 13.34
N GLY A 128 -17.79 -16.50 13.51
CA GLY A 128 -16.41 -16.91 13.22
C GLY A 128 -16.04 -16.68 11.75
N LEU A 129 -16.88 -17.16 10.82
CA LEU A 129 -16.66 -16.94 9.40
C LEU A 129 -16.71 -15.45 9.05
N SER A 130 -17.67 -14.71 9.59
CA SER A 130 -17.80 -13.26 9.35
C SER A 130 -16.63 -12.44 9.88
N LEU A 131 -15.91 -12.91 10.89
CA LEU A 131 -14.69 -12.25 11.37
C LEU A 131 -13.51 -12.43 10.41
N ILE A 132 -13.44 -13.54 9.68
CA ILE A 132 -12.25 -13.91 8.91
C ILE A 132 -12.41 -13.81 7.39
N ASN A 133 -13.62 -13.69 6.87
CA ASN A 133 -13.89 -13.65 5.43
C ASN A 133 -13.97 -12.22 4.92
N GLY A 134 -12.99 -11.76 4.16
CA GLY A 134 -12.93 -10.41 3.57
C GLY A 134 -11.51 -9.88 3.37
N THR A 135 -11.41 -8.70 2.76
CA THR A 135 -10.18 -8.10 2.19
C THR A 135 -9.44 -7.14 3.15
N SER A 136 -9.59 -7.34 4.46
CA SER A 136 -9.15 -6.30 5.43
C SER A 136 -7.63 -6.17 5.57
N GLN A 137 -6.84 -7.27 5.43
CA GLN A 137 -5.38 -7.19 5.43
C GLN A 137 -4.89 -6.51 4.15
N MET A 138 -5.42 -6.91 3.00
CA MET A 138 -5.09 -6.29 1.73
C MET A 138 -5.37 -4.78 1.77
N CYS A 139 -6.55 -4.38 2.27
CA CYS A 139 -6.90 -2.98 2.45
C CYS A 139 -5.95 -2.25 3.39
N SER A 140 -5.49 -2.87 4.49
CA SER A 140 -4.58 -2.21 5.42
C SER A 140 -3.24 -1.86 4.75
N PHE A 141 -2.66 -2.79 3.99
CA PHE A 141 -1.45 -2.53 3.22
C PHE A 141 -1.65 -1.46 2.14
N MET A 142 -2.78 -1.50 1.44
CA MET A 142 -3.11 -0.52 0.42
C MET A 142 -3.30 0.89 0.99
N VAL A 143 -3.97 1.04 2.14
CA VAL A 143 -4.12 2.32 2.85
C VAL A 143 -2.76 2.87 3.28
N ASN A 144 -1.89 2.02 3.83
CA ASN A 144 -0.54 2.42 4.20
C ASN A 144 0.24 2.92 2.97
N ALA A 145 0.22 2.15 1.88
CA ALA A 145 0.87 2.55 0.63
C ALA A 145 0.29 3.85 0.05
N ASP A 146 -1.03 4.06 0.09
CA ASP A 146 -1.70 5.27 -0.39
C ASP A 146 -1.23 6.52 0.36
N ILE A 147 -1.16 6.45 1.70
CA ILE A 147 -0.67 7.54 2.55
C ILE A 147 0.81 7.84 2.26
N MET A 148 1.64 6.80 2.09
CA MET A 148 3.05 6.99 1.70
C MET A 148 3.16 7.67 0.34
N LEU A 149 2.38 7.21 -0.64
CA LEU A 149 2.42 7.71 -2.02
C LEU A 149 1.95 9.14 -2.15
N GLU A 150 0.92 9.57 -1.40
CA GLU A 150 0.47 10.97 -1.37
C GLU A 150 1.62 11.93 -1.08
N ASN A 151 2.48 11.57 -0.12
CA ASN A 151 3.67 12.33 0.23
C ASN A 151 4.79 12.16 -0.80
N LEU A 152 5.14 10.91 -1.16
CA LEU A 152 6.28 10.60 -2.03
C LEU A 152 6.12 11.21 -3.43
N LEU A 153 4.92 11.22 -4.01
CA LEU A 153 4.68 11.81 -5.32
C LEU A 153 4.86 13.35 -5.29
N THR A 154 4.43 13.98 -4.22
CA THR A 154 4.65 15.43 -4.03
C THR A 154 6.12 15.76 -3.83
N ILE A 155 6.81 14.97 -3.00
CA ILE A 155 8.24 15.11 -2.73
C ILE A 155 9.07 14.84 -4.01
N ALA A 156 8.69 13.86 -4.83
CA ALA A 156 9.36 13.57 -6.09
C ALA A 156 9.31 14.77 -7.06
N ASP A 157 8.17 15.48 -7.16
CA ASP A 157 8.08 16.69 -7.97
C ASP A 157 8.95 17.82 -7.41
N LEU A 158 9.02 17.97 -6.08
CA LEU A 158 9.88 18.96 -5.42
C LEU A 158 11.36 18.64 -5.65
N ILE A 159 11.78 17.41 -5.47
CA ILE A 159 13.16 16.97 -5.71
C ILE A 159 13.54 17.17 -7.18
N ALA A 160 12.63 16.84 -8.11
CA ALA A 160 12.86 17.09 -9.53
C ALA A 160 13.09 18.59 -9.81
N CYS A 161 12.41 19.51 -9.12
CA CYS A 161 12.67 20.96 -9.24
C CYS A 161 14.08 21.33 -8.74
N VAL A 162 14.52 20.78 -7.60
CA VAL A 162 15.90 20.98 -7.10
C VAL A 162 16.93 20.47 -8.10
N SER A 163 16.70 19.27 -8.66
CA SER A 163 17.55 18.70 -9.71
C SER A 163 17.54 19.53 -11.01
N MET A 164 16.39 20.14 -11.36
CA MET A 164 16.29 21.06 -12.52
C MET A 164 17.13 22.32 -12.33
N ASP A 165 17.11 22.91 -11.14
CA ASP A 165 17.95 24.05 -10.80
C ASP A 165 19.44 23.65 -10.81
N ALA A 166 19.81 22.55 -10.16
CA ALA A 166 21.18 22.02 -10.14
C ALA A 166 21.77 21.75 -11.54
N ARG A 167 20.90 21.40 -12.50
CA ARG A 167 21.29 21.14 -13.90
C ARG A 167 20.99 22.32 -14.84
N GLU A 168 20.55 23.45 -14.32
CA GLU A 168 20.18 24.62 -15.09
C GLU A 168 19.23 24.27 -16.25
N CYS A 169 18.18 23.50 -15.97
CA CYS A 169 17.25 23.01 -16.98
C CYS A 169 16.18 24.06 -17.37
N SER A 170 15.62 23.91 -18.55
CA SER A 170 14.58 24.79 -19.06
C SER A 170 13.20 24.46 -18.47
N ILE A 171 12.42 25.49 -18.10
CA ILE A 171 11.02 25.37 -17.70
C ILE A 171 10.04 25.18 -18.88
N LYS A 172 10.50 25.35 -20.13
CA LYS A 172 9.64 25.29 -21.33
C LYS A 172 8.83 24.01 -21.47
N PRO A 173 9.31 22.82 -21.05
CA PRO A 173 8.50 21.59 -21.09
C PRO A 173 7.25 21.64 -20.20
N MET A 174 7.18 22.57 -19.24
CA MET A 174 6.04 22.75 -18.33
C MET A 174 4.99 23.72 -18.85
N ASP A 175 5.15 24.28 -20.07
CA ASP A 175 4.21 25.24 -20.67
C ASP A 175 2.81 24.61 -20.79
N GLU A 176 1.79 25.32 -20.29
CA GLU A 176 0.41 24.82 -20.24
C GLU A 176 -0.16 24.41 -21.61
N ARG A 177 0.29 25.08 -22.69
CA ARG A 177 -0.13 24.78 -24.07
C ARG A 177 0.29 23.38 -24.51
N VAL A 178 1.47 22.88 -24.03
CA VAL A 178 1.95 21.52 -24.28
C VAL A 178 1.00 20.51 -23.69
N HIS A 179 0.49 20.77 -22.49
CA HIS A 179 -0.40 19.86 -21.76
C HIS A 179 -1.86 19.98 -22.21
N PHE A 180 -2.24 21.16 -22.72
CA PHE A 180 -3.57 21.35 -23.31
C PHE A 180 -3.79 20.51 -24.56
N VAL A 181 -2.77 20.36 -25.43
CA VAL A 181 -2.87 19.53 -26.66
C VAL A 181 -2.71 18.03 -26.41
N ARG A 182 -2.33 17.64 -25.18
CA ARG A 182 -2.24 16.24 -24.73
C ARG A 182 -2.81 16.15 -23.30
N PRO A 183 -4.15 16.18 -23.12
CA PRO A 183 -4.81 16.54 -21.87
C PRO A 183 -4.94 15.37 -20.87
N HIS A 184 -3.84 14.69 -20.54
CA HIS A 184 -3.79 13.78 -19.41
C HIS A 184 -3.80 14.57 -18.09
N ALA A 185 -4.71 14.24 -17.19
CA ALA A 185 -4.94 15.01 -15.97
C ALA A 185 -3.68 15.03 -15.08
N GLY A 186 -3.03 13.89 -14.86
CA GLY A 186 -1.81 13.80 -14.06
C GLY A 186 -0.67 14.60 -14.67
N GLN A 187 -0.45 14.51 -15.98
CA GLN A 187 0.56 15.28 -16.71
C GLN A 187 0.36 16.80 -16.51
N THR A 188 -0.88 17.27 -16.64
CA THR A 188 -1.23 18.69 -16.46
C THR A 188 -1.01 19.15 -15.02
N LEU A 189 -1.39 18.34 -14.04
CA LEU A 189 -1.22 18.67 -12.61
C LEU A 189 0.27 18.77 -12.22
N VAL A 190 1.10 17.82 -12.67
CA VAL A 190 2.55 17.84 -12.40
C VAL A 190 3.20 19.07 -13.04
N ALA A 191 2.92 19.36 -14.30
CA ALA A 191 3.46 20.55 -14.97
C ALA A 191 3.09 21.83 -14.24
N LYS A 192 1.83 21.98 -13.81
CA LYS A 192 1.35 23.13 -13.03
C LYS A 192 2.06 23.24 -11.69
N ARG A 193 2.26 22.11 -10.99
CA ARG A 193 2.96 22.08 -9.69
C ARG A 193 4.41 22.53 -9.85
N ILE A 194 5.15 21.96 -10.81
CA ILE A 194 6.54 22.35 -11.09
C ILE A 194 6.65 23.82 -11.46
N THR A 195 5.79 24.33 -12.35
CA THR A 195 5.76 25.76 -12.70
C THR A 195 5.54 26.62 -11.47
N GLY A 196 4.66 26.22 -10.56
CA GLY A 196 4.39 26.94 -9.31
C GLY A 196 5.60 26.97 -8.37
N ILE A 197 6.30 25.85 -8.22
CA ILE A 197 7.49 25.72 -7.36
C ILE A 197 8.66 26.54 -7.93
N MET A 198 8.89 26.46 -9.24
CA MET A 198 10.03 27.09 -9.91
C MET A 198 9.87 28.58 -10.22
N LYS A 199 8.69 29.16 -9.94
CA LYS A 199 8.30 30.51 -10.36
C LYS A 199 9.31 31.60 -10.01
N ASP A 200 9.92 31.51 -8.82
CA ASP A 200 10.84 32.53 -8.29
C ASP A 200 12.30 32.06 -8.26
N SER A 201 12.62 30.98 -9.00
CA SER A 201 14.00 30.47 -9.09
C SER A 201 14.91 31.47 -9.82
N LYS A 202 15.94 31.92 -9.11
CA LYS A 202 16.98 32.82 -9.66
C LYS A 202 17.91 32.09 -10.62
N ILE A 203 18.12 30.79 -10.42
CA ILE A 203 18.91 29.94 -11.30
C ILE A 203 18.20 29.82 -12.66
N LEU A 204 16.89 29.52 -12.63
CA LEU A 204 16.08 29.46 -13.83
C LEU A 204 16.08 30.80 -14.61
N GLU A 205 15.98 31.94 -13.91
CA GLU A 205 16.03 33.29 -14.50
C GLU A 205 17.40 33.53 -15.16
N SER A 206 18.51 33.19 -14.49
CA SER A 206 19.87 33.38 -15.00
C SER A 206 20.15 32.59 -16.29
N HIS A 207 19.45 31.48 -16.46
CA HIS A 207 19.65 30.54 -17.57
C HIS A 207 18.60 30.65 -18.70
N ALA A 208 17.77 31.68 -18.69
CA ALA A 208 16.66 31.88 -19.65
C ALA A 208 17.11 31.88 -21.13
N ASN A 209 18.36 32.28 -21.42
CA ASN A 209 18.96 32.37 -22.75
C ASN A 209 20.03 31.29 -23.00
N CYS A 210 19.88 30.12 -22.36
CA CYS A 210 20.80 29.00 -22.52
C CYS A 210 20.98 28.59 -23.98
N LYS A 211 22.21 28.23 -24.37
CA LYS A 211 22.55 27.71 -25.72
C LYS A 211 22.22 26.22 -25.89
N ARG A 212 21.85 25.51 -24.81
CA ARG A 212 21.49 24.10 -24.86
C ARG A 212 20.18 23.95 -25.64
N VAL A 213 20.18 23.11 -26.66
CA VAL A 213 19.02 22.92 -27.56
C VAL A 213 17.89 22.20 -26.83
N GLN A 214 18.22 21.19 -26.05
CA GLN A 214 17.25 20.35 -25.31
C GLN A 214 17.90 19.81 -24.03
N ASP A 215 17.09 19.72 -22.96
CA ASP A 215 17.46 18.99 -21.76
C ASP A 215 17.31 17.46 -21.96
N PRO A 216 17.99 16.63 -21.16
CA PRO A 216 17.79 15.19 -21.16
C PRO A 216 16.33 14.83 -20.84
N TYR A 217 15.87 13.67 -21.28
CA TYR A 217 14.48 13.21 -21.09
C TYR A 217 14.09 13.10 -19.61
N SER A 218 15.04 12.76 -18.73
CA SER A 218 14.79 12.67 -17.29
C SER A 218 14.36 14.00 -16.64
N PHE A 219 14.63 15.12 -17.30
CA PHE A 219 14.14 16.46 -16.90
C PHE A 219 12.98 16.91 -17.79
N ARG A 220 13.10 16.78 -19.09
CA ARG A 220 12.12 17.25 -20.04
C ARG A 220 10.80 16.49 -20.00
N CYS A 221 10.83 15.21 -19.65
CA CYS A 221 9.66 14.34 -19.61
C CYS A 221 9.08 14.13 -18.20
N ILE A 222 9.47 14.95 -17.22
CA ILE A 222 8.92 14.88 -15.86
C ILE A 222 7.38 14.89 -15.87
N PRO A 223 6.67 15.82 -16.54
CA PRO A 223 5.22 15.83 -16.54
C PRO A 223 4.60 14.55 -17.08
N GLN A 224 5.21 13.94 -18.10
CA GLN A 224 4.69 12.73 -18.74
C GLN A 224 4.87 11.49 -17.85
N VAL A 225 6.01 11.36 -17.19
CA VAL A 225 6.31 10.18 -16.34
C VAL A 225 5.67 10.33 -14.97
N HIS A 226 5.95 11.41 -14.24
CA HIS A 226 5.34 11.65 -12.93
C HIS A 226 3.81 11.73 -13.02
N GLY A 227 3.29 12.34 -14.11
CA GLY A 227 1.85 12.43 -14.35
C GLY A 227 1.19 11.08 -14.56
N ALA A 228 1.82 10.16 -15.29
CA ALA A 228 1.31 8.81 -15.46
C ALA A 228 1.26 8.05 -14.12
N VAL A 229 2.27 8.22 -13.27
CA VAL A 229 2.31 7.63 -11.92
C VAL A 229 1.22 8.25 -11.04
N LEU A 230 1.01 9.55 -11.12
CA LEU A 230 -0.07 10.24 -10.38
C LEU A 230 -1.46 9.71 -10.78
N GLU A 231 -1.71 9.44 -12.06
CA GLU A 231 -2.98 8.84 -12.52
C GLU A 231 -3.16 7.41 -11.97
N ALA A 232 -2.10 6.61 -11.92
CA ALA A 232 -2.14 5.29 -11.30
C ALA A 232 -2.48 5.41 -9.80
N HIS A 233 -1.90 6.38 -9.08
CA HIS A 233 -2.21 6.65 -7.68
C HIS A 233 -3.67 7.11 -7.48
N MET A 234 -4.18 7.99 -8.33
CA MET A 234 -5.59 8.42 -8.27
C MET A 234 -6.54 7.22 -8.40
N LYS A 235 -6.21 6.25 -9.26
CA LYS A 235 -6.97 5.00 -9.41
C LYS A 235 -6.86 4.14 -8.16
N LEU A 236 -5.67 4.03 -7.55
CA LEU A 236 -5.43 3.33 -6.29
C LEU A 236 -6.33 3.89 -5.17
N SER A 237 -6.24 5.20 -4.89
CA SER A 237 -7.02 5.88 -3.84
C SER A 237 -8.53 5.70 -4.05
N SER A 238 -9.01 5.83 -5.29
CA SER A 238 -10.42 5.58 -5.61
C SER A 238 -10.84 4.14 -5.34
N THR A 239 -10.00 3.16 -5.66
CA THR A 239 -10.28 1.73 -5.42
C THR A 239 -10.34 1.43 -3.92
N ILE A 240 -9.38 1.93 -3.15
CA ILE A 240 -9.34 1.78 -1.69
C ILE A 240 -10.58 2.42 -1.07
N GLY A 241 -10.93 3.64 -1.48
CA GLY A 241 -12.08 4.37 -0.94
C GLY A 241 -13.41 3.60 -1.09
N ILE A 242 -13.55 2.80 -2.15
CA ILE A 242 -14.70 1.91 -2.34
C ILE A 242 -14.58 0.69 -1.43
N GLU A 243 -13.44 0.01 -1.47
CA GLU A 243 -13.26 -1.29 -0.82
C GLU A 243 -13.38 -1.22 0.70
N ILE A 244 -12.73 -0.24 1.34
CA ILE A 244 -12.80 -0.06 2.80
C ILE A 244 -14.22 0.27 3.29
N ASN A 245 -15.12 0.70 2.39
CA ASN A 245 -16.51 1.00 2.67
C ASN A 245 -17.48 -0.08 2.17
N SER A 246 -16.99 -1.24 1.79
CA SER A 246 -17.77 -2.33 1.22
C SER A 246 -18.06 -3.44 2.24
N ALA A 247 -19.09 -4.23 1.98
CA ALA A 247 -19.35 -5.49 2.68
C ALA A 247 -18.61 -6.62 1.95
N THR A 248 -17.47 -7.02 2.48
CA THR A 248 -16.53 -7.99 1.88
C THR A 248 -16.58 -9.35 2.56
N ASP A 249 -17.77 -9.88 2.80
CA ASP A 249 -18.01 -11.16 3.47
C ASP A 249 -18.79 -12.13 2.55
N ASN A 250 -18.94 -13.38 2.95
CA ASN A 250 -19.76 -14.40 2.31
C ASN A 250 -20.23 -15.45 3.33
N PRO A 251 -21.50 -15.86 3.29
CA PRO A 251 -22.60 -15.27 2.54
C PRO A 251 -23.03 -13.91 3.10
N LEU A 252 -23.64 -13.07 2.26
CA LEU A 252 -24.25 -11.82 2.71
C LEU A 252 -25.73 -12.06 3.05
N ILE A 253 -26.22 -11.28 4.03
CA ILE A 253 -27.60 -11.33 4.55
C ILE A 253 -28.29 -10.04 4.18
N PHE A 254 -29.47 -10.15 3.56
CA PHE A 254 -30.30 -9.02 3.19
C PHE A 254 -31.65 -9.11 3.91
N PRO A 255 -32.04 -8.08 4.65
CA PRO A 255 -33.38 -8.01 5.22
C PRO A 255 -34.42 -8.00 4.12
N ASN A 256 -35.43 -8.85 4.20
CA ASN A 256 -36.55 -8.85 3.28
C ASN A 256 -37.79 -8.22 3.93
N PRO A 257 -38.10 -6.94 3.67
CA PRO A 257 -39.20 -6.25 4.31
C PRO A 257 -40.58 -6.73 3.86
N SER A 258 -40.67 -7.44 2.71
CA SER A 258 -41.94 -7.91 2.15
C SER A 258 -42.34 -9.33 2.54
N ASN A 259 -41.47 -10.06 3.27
CA ASN A 259 -41.68 -11.46 3.59
C ASN A 259 -41.54 -11.70 5.10
N SER A 260 -42.64 -11.69 5.83
CA SER A 260 -42.88 -12.27 7.18
C SER A 260 -41.61 -12.55 8.05
N GLY A 261 -40.57 -11.71 8.00
CA GLY A 261 -39.39 -11.79 8.86
C GLY A 261 -38.29 -12.75 8.42
N GLN A 262 -38.29 -13.29 7.22
CA GLN A 262 -37.20 -14.12 6.71
C GLN A 262 -36.19 -13.26 5.92
N ASN A 263 -34.93 -13.25 6.39
CA ASN A 263 -33.81 -12.64 5.65
C ASN A 263 -33.42 -13.52 4.47
N GLU A 264 -32.98 -12.89 3.38
CA GLU A 264 -32.38 -13.59 2.25
C GLU A 264 -30.88 -13.77 2.50
N VAL A 265 -30.35 -14.98 2.27
CA VAL A 265 -28.94 -15.32 2.44
C VAL A 265 -28.37 -15.64 1.07
N ILE A 266 -27.42 -14.82 0.60
CA ILE A 266 -26.83 -14.95 -0.74
C ILE A 266 -25.36 -15.33 -0.65
N SER A 267 -25.02 -16.50 -1.21
CA SER A 267 -23.63 -16.91 -1.43
C SER A 267 -23.08 -16.22 -2.68
N GLN A 268 -21.93 -15.58 -2.58
CA GLN A 268 -21.36 -14.74 -3.64
C GLN A 268 -19.83 -14.61 -3.47
N GLY A 269 -19.17 -13.68 -4.18
CA GLY A 269 -17.72 -13.55 -4.26
C GLY A 269 -17.13 -12.21 -3.78
N ASN A 270 -17.83 -11.40 -2.97
CA ASN A 270 -17.33 -10.08 -2.53
C ASN A 270 -16.09 -10.13 -1.61
N PHE A 271 -15.64 -11.29 -1.26
CA PHE A 271 -14.40 -11.54 -0.52
C PHE A 271 -13.17 -11.60 -1.44
N HIS A 272 -13.35 -11.69 -2.76
CA HIS A 272 -12.24 -11.92 -3.69
C HIS A 272 -11.42 -10.66 -3.92
N GLY A 273 -10.10 -10.75 -3.65
CA GLY A 273 -9.19 -9.60 -3.66
C GLY A 273 -8.66 -9.16 -5.01
N GLU A 274 -9.22 -9.63 -6.15
CA GLU A 274 -8.66 -9.39 -7.49
C GLU A 274 -8.47 -7.92 -7.84
N ILE A 275 -9.47 -7.09 -7.53
CA ILE A 275 -9.39 -5.66 -7.84
C ILE A 275 -8.26 -4.95 -7.07
N LEU A 276 -8.00 -5.39 -5.83
CA LEU A 276 -6.90 -4.87 -5.03
C LEU A 276 -5.55 -5.36 -5.56
N ALA A 277 -5.46 -6.64 -5.92
CA ALA A 277 -4.26 -7.26 -6.46
C ALA A 277 -3.78 -6.58 -7.74
N LEU A 278 -4.67 -6.44 -8.73
CA LEU A 278 -4.38 -5.77 -10.00
C LEU A 278 -4.01 -4.30 -9.80
N CYS A 279 -4.69 -3.62 -8.87
CA CYS A 279 -4.41 -2.22 -8.57
C CYS A 279 -3.04 -2.04 -7.91
N ALA A 280 -2.67 -2.91 -6.96
CA ALA A 280 -1.37 -2.90 -6.28
C ALA A 280 -0.22 -3.20 -7.25
N ASP A 281 -0.38 -4.19 -8.13
CA ASP A 281 0.61 -4.53 -9.14
C ASP A 281 0.83 -3.38 -10.14
N ASN A 282 -0.25 -2.76 -10.62
CA ASN A 282 -0.15 -1.58 -11.50
C ASN A 282 0.60 -0.43 -10.83
N MET A 283 0.31 -0.16 -9.54
CA MET A 283 0.98 0.90 -8.80
C MET A 283 2.44 0.56 -8.52
N SER A 284 2.77 -0.68 -8.19
CA SER A 284 4.16 -1.14 -8.00
C SER A 284 5.00 -0.94 -9.27
N HIS A 285 4.43 -1.21 -10.44
CA HIS A 285 5.07 -0.94 -11.73
C HIS A 285 5.23 0.57 -11.96
N ALA A 286 4.20 1.36 -11.70
CA ALA A 286 4.24 2.81 -11.92
C ALA A 286 5.32 3.50 -11.06
N ILE A 287 5.46 3.16 -9.78
CA ILE A 287 6.49 3.76 -8.92
C ILE A 287 7.90 3.29 -9.23
N PHE A 288 8.08 2.13 -9.86
CA PHE A 288 9.36 1.73 -10.42
C PHE A 288 9.81 2.72 -11.51
N GLU A 289 8.91 3.14 -12.42
CA GLU A 289 9.22 4.14 -13.44
C GLU A 289 9.55 5.51 -12.84
N LEU A 290 8.89 5.90 -11.74
CA LEU A 290 9.22 7.12 -11.00
C LEU A 290 10.63 7.05 -10.39
N ALA A 291 10.98 5.93 -9.79
CA ALA A 291 12.34 5.70 -9.25
C ALA A 291 13.39 5.65 -10.37
N SER A 292 13.05 5.03 -11.49
CA SER A 292 13.93 4.94 -12.67
C SER A 292 14.27 6.31 -13.25
N ILE A 293 13.28 7.19 -13.45
CA ILE A 293 13.54 8.54 -13.95
C ILE A 293 14.31 9.39 -12.92
N SER A 294 14.08 9.19 -11.62
CA SER A 294 14.83 9.81 -10.53
C SER A 294 16.32 9.42 -10.59
N GLU A 295 16.60 8.12 -10.69
CA GLU A 295 17.98 7.62 -10.79
C GLU A 295 18.67 8.12 -12.09
N ARG A 296 17.95 8.27 -13.19
CA ARG A 296 18.51 8.90 -14.40
C ARG A 296 18.88 10.37 -14.21
N ARG A 297 18.18 11.12 -13.35
CA ARG A 297 18.58 12.48 -12.99
C ARG A 297 19.85 12.50 -12.12
N ILE A 298 19.99 11.54 -11.22
CA ILE A 298 21.25 11.33 -10.47
C ILE A 298 22.41 11.14 -11.44
N ASP A 299 22.30 10.19 -12.37
CA ASP A 299 23.32 9.92 -13.38
C ASP A 299 23.71 11.17 -14.18
N GLN A 300 22.74 12.03 -14.50
CA GLN A 300 22.98 13.29 -15.22
C GLN A 300 23.76 14.34 -14.36
N MET A 301 23.71 14.26 -13.05
CA MET A 301 24.41 15.21 -12.15
C MET A 301 25.82 14.75 -11.80
N VAL A 302 26.06 13.45 -11.68
CA VAL A 302 27.35 12.91 -11.20
C VAL A 302 28.35 12.61 -12.32
N ASP A 303 27.90 12.53 -13.58
CA ASP A 303 28.77 12.26 -14.74
C ASP A 303 29.23 13.56 -15.40
N PRO A 304 30.55 13.89 -15.36
CA PRO A 304 31.09 15.11 -15.95
C PRO A 304 30.98 15.15 -17.48
N ALA A 305 30.82 14.00 -18.14
CA ALA A 305 30.57 13.95 -19.59
C ALA A 305 29.15 14.42 -19.96
N ARG A 306 28.23 14.48 -19.00
CA ARG A 306 26.82 14.85 -19.17
C ARG A 306 26.47 16.16 -18.48
N SER A 307 27.33 16.61 -17.56
CA SER A 307 27.16 17.85 -16.81
C SER A 307 28.41 18.71 -16.88
N ASP A 308 28.27 19.99 -16.64
CA ASP A 308 29.40 20.89 -16.44
C ASP A 308 29.92 20.87 -14.98
N LEU A 309 29.44 19.91 -14.18
CA LEU A 309 29.77 19.71 -12.76
C LEU A 309 31.02 18.83 -12.61
N PRO A 310 31.73 18.93 -11.47
CA PRO A 310 32.86 18.04 -11.18
C PRO A 310 32.45 16.57 -11.15
N ALA A 311 33.36 15.66 -11.52
CA ALA A 311 33.11 14.22 -11.46
C ALA A 311 32.65 13.82 -10.07
N PHE A 312 31.47 13.18 -10.00
CA PHE A 312 30.82 12.77 -8.78
C PHE A 312 30.61 13.89 -7.74
N LEU A 313 30.61 15.15 -8.17
CA LEU A 313 30.53 16.34 -7.32
C LEU A 313 31.68 16.42 -6.28
N ALA A 314 32.82 15.85 -6.59
CA ALA A 314 33.97 15.87 -5.70
C ALA A 314 34.71 17.20 -5.81
N LYS A 315 34.95 17.89 -4.68
CA LYS A 315 35.70 19.16 -4.63
C LYS A 315 37.17 18.97 -5.03
N ASN A 316 37.78 17.85 -4.63
CA ASN A 316 39.13 17.45 -4.99
C ASN A 316 39.15 16.11 -5.72
N SER A 317 38.76 16.13 -6.98
CA SER A 317 38.71 14.92 -7.81
C SER A 317 40.05 14.15 -7.79
N GLY A 318 39.99 12.86 -7.53
CA GLY A 318 41.16 11.97 -7.38
C GLY A 318 41.60 11.74 -5.94
N LEU A 319 41.32 12.68 -5.01
CA LEU A 319 41.48 12.48 -3.58
C LEU A 319 40.18 12.13 -2.88
N GLU A 320 39.05 12.56 -3.44
CA GLU A 320 37.72 12.37 -2.91
C GLU A 320 36.86 11.63 -3.95
N SER A 321 35.97 10.76 -3.47
CA SER A 321 35.02 10.04 -4.32
C SER A 321 33.68 10.79 -4.48
N GLY A 322 33.47 11.88 -3.75
CA GLY A 322 32.23 12.65 -3.77
C GLY A 322 31.00 11.78 -3.56
N MET A 323 29.97 11.98 -4.39
CA MET A 323 28.67 11.30 -4.33
C MET A 323 28.63 9.98 -5.11
N MET A 324 29.77 9.42 -5.57
CA MET A 324 29.81 8.20 -6.37
C MET A 324 29.03 7.04 -5.75
N ILE A 325 29.21 6.80 -4.45
CA ILE A 325 28.54 5.66 -3.77
C ILE A 325 27.06 5.95 -3.46
N VAL A 326 26.64 7.19 -3.32
CA VAL A 326 25.23 7.55 -3.20
C VAL A 326 24.46 7.15 -4.47
N HIS A 327 25.07 7.34 -5.66
CA HIS A 327 24.52 6.83 -6.91
C HIS A 327 24.41 5.29 -6.93
N TYR A 328 25.44 4.58 -6.41
CA TYR A 328 25.38 3.11 -6.30
C TYR A 328 24.23 2.66 -5.38
N VAL A 329 23.98 3.35 -4.28
CA VAL A 329 22.86 3.05 -3.37
C VAL A 329 21.52 3.23 -4.09
N ALA A 330 21.34 4.32 -4.85
CA ALA A 330 20.14 4.55 -5.63
C ALA A 330 19.93 3.45 -6.69
N ALA A 331 20.99 3.07 -7.41
CA ALA A 331 20.94 2.01 -8.42
C ALA A 331 20.63 0.63 -7.79
N ALA A 332 21.17 0.33 -6.60
CA ALA A 332 20.88 -0.91 -5.89
C ALA A 332 19.41 -0.95 -5.41
N ALA A 333 18.90 0.14 -4.83
CA ALA A 333 17.49 0.23 -4.46
C ALA A 333 16.56 0.09 -5.67
N LEU A 334 16.92 0.68 -6.82
CA LEU A 334 16.18 0.50 -8.07
C LEU A 334 16.21 -0.95 -8.56
N ALA A 335 17.30 -1.68 -8.39
CA ALA A 335 17.40 -3.10 -8.72
C ALA A 335 16.45 -3.96 -7.86
N GLU A 336 16.32 -3.66 -6.56
CA GLU A 336 15.32 -4.28 -5.69
C GLU A 336 13.88 -3.99 -6.17
N MET A 337 13.61 -2.75 -6.57
CA MET A 337 12.32 -2.35 -7.13
C MET A 337 12.01 -3.06 -8.45
N HIS A 338 13.01 -3.36 -9.30
CA HIS A 338 12.81 -4.06 -10.57
C HIS A 338 12.14 -5.44 -10.35
N GLY A 339 12.60 -6.21 -9.37
CA GLY A 339 11.97 -7.47 -8.99
C GLY A 339 10.54 -7.30 -8.44
N ARG A 340 10.22 -6.14 -7.87
CA ARG A 340 8.90 -5.80 -7.32
C ARG A 340 7.93 -5.23 -8.34
N ALA A 341 8.41 -4.74 -9.46
CA ALA A 341 7.58 -4.24 -10.57
C ALA A 341 6.87 -5.36 -11.36
N MET A 342 7.25 -6.62 -11.12
CA MET A 342 6.58 -7.78 -11.72
C MET A 342 5.27 -8.07 -11.00
N ALA A 343 4.19 -8.31 -11.77
CA ALA A 343 2.89 -8.60 -11.24
C ALA A 343 2.89 -9.85 -10.34
N ARG A 344 2.42 -9.71 -9.11
CA ARG A 344 2.25 -10.80 -8.13
C ARG A 344 0.92 -11.51 -8.33
N SER A 345 -0.10 -10.83 -8.84
CA SER A 345 -1.40 -11.39 -9.16
C SER A 345 -1.38 -12.33 -10.37
N ALA A 346 -0.35 -12.28 -11.20
CA ALA A 346 -0.19 -13.14 -12.37
C ALA A 346 0.14 -14.62 -12.03
N PHE A 347 -0.21 -15.05 -10.83
CA PHE A 347 0.03 -16.42 -10.36
C PHE A 347 -1.17 -16.89 -9.54
N SER A 348 -1.95 -17.81 -10.09
CA SER A 348 -3.07 -18.46 -9.39
C SER A 348 -2.82 -19.94 -9.22
N THR A 349 -3.20 -20.49 -8.06
CA THR A 349 -3.09 -21.91 -7.75
C THR A 349 -4.32 -22.38 -6.98
N PRO A 350 -4.93 -23.53 -7.32
CA PRO A 350 -6.11 -23.99 -6.62
C PRO A 350 -5.81 -24.41 -5.18
N THR A 351 -6.72 -24.04 -4.28
CA THR A 351 -6.68 -24.38 -2.85
C THR A 351 -8.04 -24.93 -2.38
N SER A 352 -8.18 -25.24 -1.08
CA SER A 352 -9.44 -25.72 -0.48
C SER A 352 -10.05 -26.92 -1.21
N GLY A 353 -9.21 -27.88 -1.63
CA GLY A 353 -9.68 -29.07 -2.36
C GLY A 353 -10.24 -28.75 -3.75
N GLY A 354 -9.81 -27.64 -4.37
CA GLY A 354 -10.26 -27.20 -5.69
C GLY A 354 -11.50 -26.28 -5.66
N GLN A 355 -12.04 -25.95 -4.49
CA GLN A 355 -13.15 -25.00 -4.37
C GLN A 355 -12.71 -23.57 -4.68
N GLU A 356 -11.49 -23.22 -4.26
CA GLU A 356 -10.82 -21.96 -4.58
C GLU A 356 -9.90 -22.17 -5.79
N ASP A 357 -10.48 -22.35 -6.96
CA ASP A 357 -9.79 -22.70 -8.21
C ASP A 357 -9.16 -21.49 -8.91
N HIS A 358 -9.52 -20.29 -8.51
CA HIS A 358 -8.90 -19.02 -8.90
C HIS A 358 -8.68 -18.12 -7.68
N VAL A 359 -7.44 -17.64 -7.47
CA VAL A 359 -7.04 -16.82 -6.33
C VAL A 359 -6.28 -15.58 -6.82
N SER A 360 -6.46 -14.45 -6.13
CA SER A 360 -5.94 -13.16 -6.56
C SER A 360 -4.45 -12.92 -6.23
N MET A 361 -3.89 -13.63 -5.24
CA MET A 361 -2.60 -13.30 -4.61
C MET A 361 -2.51 -11.87 -4.08
N GLY A 362 -3.65 -11.27 -3.74
CA GLY A 362 -3.77 -9.86 -3.39
C GLY A 362 -2.98 -9.45 -2.16
N ALA A 363 -2.92 -10.28 -1.13
CA ALA A 363 -2.11 -9.99 0.07
C ALA A 363 -0.62 -9.83 -0.27
N THR A 364 -0.09 -10.67 -1.14
CA THR A 364 1.30 -10.58 -1.62
C THR A 364 1.50 -9.35 -2.50
N ALA A 365 0.56 -9.03 -3.39
CA ALA A 365 0.63 -7.85 -4.25
C ALA A 365 0.59 -6.55 -3.44
N CYS A 366 -0.34 -6.43 -2.48
CA CYS A 366 -0.48 -5.24 -1.64
C CYS A 366 0.74 -5.03 -0.72
N TRP A 367 1.29 -6.09 -0.12
CA TRP A 367 2.53 -6.00 0.64
C TRP A 367 3.72 -5.60 -0.23
N ASN A 368 3.83 -6.18 -1.44
CA ASN A 368 4.87 -5.82 -2.39
C ASN A 368 4.87 -4.32 -2.72
N LEU A 369 3.70 -3.71 -2.80
CA LEU A 369 3.56 -2.27 -3.02
C LEU A 369 4.11 -1.45 -1.84
N VAL A 370 3.85 -1.84 -0.59
CA VAL A 370 4.40 -1.16 0.60
C VAL A 370 5.94 -1.19 0.57
N GLU A 371 6.52 -2.34 0.28
CA GLU A 371 7.97 -2.49 0.14
C GLU A 371 8.54 -1.65 -1.01
N ALA A 372 7.84 -1.60 -2.14
CA ALA A 372 8.23 -0.76 -3.27
C ALA A 372 8.21 0.73 -2.91
N CYS A 373 7.25 1.20 -2.11
CA CYS A 373 7.22 2.57 -1.59
C CYS A 373 8.42 2.89 -0.70
N ASN A 374 8.86 1.94 0.14
CA ASN A 374 10.06 2.09 0.97
C ASN A 374 11.31 2.30 0.10
N HIS A 375 11.49 1.50 -0.95
CA HIS A 375 12.62 1.66 -1.87
C HIS A 375 12.53 2.95 -2.69
N LEU A 376 11.33 3.36 -3.13
CA LEU A 376 11.14 4.64 -3.80
C LEU A 376 11.64 5.79 -2.91
N SER A 377 11.30 5.79 -1.62
CA SER A 377 11.75 6.82 -0.68
C SER A 377 13.28 6.90 -0.59
N GLN A 378 13.97 5.75 -0.64
CA GLN A 378 15.43 5.69 -0.62
C GLN A 378 16.06 6.27 -1.90
N VAL A 379 15.50 5.96 -3.09
CA VAL A 379 15.98 6.52 -4.36
C VAL A 379 15.80 8.03 -4.40
N LEU A 380 14.62 8.51 -3.97
CA LEU A 380 14.33 9.96 -3.89
C LEU A 380 15.25 10.69 -2.90
N ALA A 381 15.57 10.07 -1.77
CA ALA A 381 16.53 10.64 -0.80
C ALA A 381 17.93 10.76 -1.41
N CYS A 382 18.39 9.78 -2.17
CA CYS A 382 19.66 9.85 -2.90
C CYS A 382 19.66 10.97 -3.95
N GLU A 383 18.56 11.13 -4.71
CA GLU A 383 18.44 12.23 -5.67
C GLU A 383 18.51 13.60 -4.98
N LEU A 384 17.76 13.77 -3.88
CA LEU A 384 17.76 15.03 -3.14
C LEU A 384 19.17 15.38 -2.63
N LEU A 385 19.87 14.41 -2.02
CA LEU A 385 21.21 14.61 -1.52
C LEU A 385 22.18 15.05 -2.62
N ILE A 386 22.15 14.37 -3.75
CA ILE A 386 23.00 14.69 -4.92
C ILE A 386 22.64 16.04 -5.52
N ALA A 387 21.35 16.36 -5.63
CA ALA A 387 20.91 17.63 -6.19
C ALA A 387 21.30 18.82 -5.29
N CYS A 388 21.25 18.66 -3.97
CA CYS A 388 21.69 19.68 -3.03
C CYS A 388 23.22 19.91 -3.13
N GLU A 389 24.02 18.84 -3.19
CA GLU A 389 25.48 18.96 -3.37
C GLU A 389 25.84 19.59 -4.73
N ALA A 390 25.05 19.35 -5.76
CA ALA A 390 25.25 19.92 -7.10
C ALA A 390 24.90 21.43 -7.17
N LEU A 391 24.17 21.96 -6.20
CA LEU A 391 23.85 23.38 -6.08
C LEU A 391 24.93 24.19 -5.34
N GLU A 392 25.80 23.54 -4.53
CA GLU A 392 26.92 24.17 -3.82
C GLU A 392 28.11 24.44 -4.74
#